data_feadcb89a3c3b257d3c9526308f68687
#
_entry.id   feadcb89a3c3b257d3c9526308f68687
#
_cell.length_a   1.000
_cell.length_b   1.000
_cell.length_c   1.000
_cell.angle_alpha   90.00
_cell.angle_beta   90.00
_cell.angle_gamma   90.00
#
_symmetry.space_group_name_H-M   'P 1'
#
loop_
_entity.id
_entity.type
_entity.pdbx_description
1 polymer ?
#
loop_
_entity_poly.entity_id
_entity_poly.type
_entity_poly.pdbx_seq_one_letter_code
_entity_poly.pdbx_strand_id
1 'polypeptide(L)'
;MQIQRSFKGEKKTGVLYLVPTPIGNREDMSYRMVQTLKDVDLIAAEDTRNTGLLLKHFEIATPQTSFHEHNAMEKIPDLIAHLELGKDVAQVSDAGLPSISDPGHDLVKAAIEREIPVVAVPGPSAGITGLIASGLAPQPHIFYGFLPRKEGQQKAFFQEKVAYPETQIFYESPHRVKATLENMLAVYGDRPVVLVRELTKIYEEYTRGSISELVAFLEENPLKGECLLIVEGAKEEELDLEEVDLIQEIDTLVQEGMKKNQAIKQVAKQYGLQKSELYARYHQD
;
A
#
# COMPACT_ATOMS: atom_id res chain seq x y z
N MET A 1 13.59 7.09 24.05
CA MET A 1 12.30 6.35 23.91
C MET A 1 11.21 7.30 24.33
N GLN A 2 10.17 7.49 23.51
CA GLN A 2 9.02 8.34 23.81
C GLN A 2 7.79 7.45 23.98
N ILE A 3 6.94 7.73 24.96
CA ILE A 3 5.70 6.98 25.20
C ILE A 3 4.53 7.97 25.14
N GLN A 4 3.64 7.78 24.19
CA GLN A 4 2.39 8.54 24.10
C GLN A 4 1.25 7.75 24.75
N ARG A 5 0.44 8.45 25.56
CA ARG A 5 -0.78 7.91 26.16
C ARG A 5 -1.94 8.83 25.82
N SER A 6 -2.82 8.40 24.91
CA SER A 6 -3.93 9.22 24.40
C SER A 6 -5.21 9.17 25.27
N PHE A 7 -5.21 8.42 26.38
CA PHE A 7 -6.43 8.12 27.15
C PHE A 7 -6.48 8.69 28.56
N LYS A 8 -5.38 9.14 29.13
CA LYS A 8 -5.33 9.71 30.51
C LYS A 8 -4.11 10.61 30.68
N GLY A 9 -4.28 11.69 31.42
CA GLY A 9 -3.23 12.63 31.84
C GLY A 9 -3.77 14.06 31.90
N GLU A 10 -3.06 14.95 32.55
CA GLU A 10 -3.28 16.40 32.37
C GLU A 10 -2.96 16.77 30.92
N LYS A 11 -3.93 17.39 30.24
CA LYS A 11 -3.81 17.87 28.88
C LYS A 11 -2.88 19.08 28.85
N LYS A 12 -1.60 18.85 28.59
CA LYS A 12 -0.58 19.93 28.50
C LYS A 12 -0.60 20.63 27.16
N THR A 13 -1.02 19.92 26.11
CA THR A 13 -1.11 20.39 24.72
C THR A 13 -2.44 19.93 24.12
N GLY A 14 -2.79 20.45 22.96
CA GLY A 14 -3.81 19.84 22.11
C GLY A 14 -3.36 18.49 21.55
N VAL A 15 -4.23 17.85 20.80
CA VAL A 15 -4.02 16.57 20.11
C VAL A 15 -4.10 16.80 18.61
N LEU A 16 -3.14 16.26 17.86
CA LEU A 16 -3.22 16.18 16.39
C LEU A 16 -3.98 14.91 16.01
N TYR A 17 -5.15 15.06 15.42
CA TYR A 17 -5.93 13.95 14.88
C TYR A 17 -5.70 13.81 13.37
N LEU A 18 -5.34 12.60 12.92
CA LEU A 18 -5.32 12.26 11.51
C LEU A 18 -6.66 11.63 11.17
N VAL A 19 -7.51 12.37 10.48
CA VAL A 19 -8.89 11.96 10.20
C VAL A 19 -9.05 11.67 8.72
N PRO A 20 -9.34 10.42 8.34
CA PRO A 20 -9.61 10.06 6.95
C PRO A 20 -10.85 10.75 6.42
N THR A 21 -10.91 10.87 5.09
CA THR A 21 -12.09 11.30 4.35
C THR A 21 -12.59 10.18 3.43
N PRO A 22 -13.82 10.23 2.93
CA PRO A 22 -14.32 9.23 1.99
C PRO A 22 -13.47 9.13 0.72
N ILE A 23 -13.32 7.91 0.20
CA ILE A 23 -12.67 7.65 -1.10
C ILE A 23 -13.66 7.61 -2.28
N GLY A 24 -14.90 8.01 -2.05
CA GLY A 24 -15.96 8.03 -3.05
C GLY A 24 -17.36 8.05 -2.44
N ASN A 25 -17.61 7.25 -1.42
CA ASN A 25 -18.90 7.15 -0.74
C ASN A 25 -18.87 7.86 0.61
N ARG A 26 -19.75 8.86 0.80
CA ARG A 26 -19.85 9.62 2.05
C ARG A 26 -20.34 8.78 3.23
N GLU A 27 -21.02 7.67 2.98
CA GLU A 27 -21.49 6.75 4.02
C GLU A 27 -20.34 5.98 4.70
N ASP A 28 -19.13 6.00 4.10
CA ASP A 28 -17.93 5.40 4.72
C ASP A 28 -17.36 6.25 5.87
N MET A 29 -17.94 7.41 6.16
CA MET A 29 -17.61 8.21 7.34
C MET A 29 -18.10 7.54 8.61
N SER A 30 -17.16 7.13 9.47
CA SER A 30 -17.53 6.59 10.77
C SER A 30 -18.06 7.67 11.73
N TYR A 31 -18.89 7.28 12.70
CA TYR A 31 -19.32 8.18 13.79
C TYR A 31 -18.16 8.89 14.48
N ARG A 32 -17.04 8.17 14.69
CA ARG A 32 -15.85 8.74 15.31
C ARG A 32 -15.18 9.79 14.45
N MET A 33 -15.10 9.59 13.13
CA MET A 33 -14.55 10.58 12.19
C MET A 33 -15.37 11.88 12.26
N VAL A 34 -16.70 11.77 12.12
CA VAL A 34 -17.61 12.92 12.18
C VAL A 34 -17.52 13.63 13.56
N GLN A 35 -17.52 12.86 14.65
CA GLN A 35 -17.44 13.44 15.99
C GLN A 35 -16.10 14.14 16.22
N THR A 36 -14.98 13.51 15.82
CA THR A 36 -13.65 14.13 15.93
C THR A 36 -13.59 15.46 15.19
N LEU A 37 -14.13 15.53 13.95
CA LEU A 37 -14.15 16.77 13.18
C LEU A 37 -15.06 17.85 13.79
N LYS A 38 -16.08 17.46 14.57
CA LYS A 38 -16.93 18.41 15.33
C LYS A 38 -16.25 18.94 16.58
N ASP A 39 -15.43 18.13 17.23
CA ASP A 39 -14.85 18.40 18.56
C ASP A 39 -13.54 19.19 18.49
N VAL A 40 -12.79 19.10 17.40
CA VAL A 40 -11.50 19.82 17.27
C VAL A 40 -11.69 21.32 17.08
N ASP A 41 -10.67 22.11 17.44
CA ASP A 41 -10.70 23.56 17.31
C ASP A 41 -10.42 24.05 15.88
N LEU A 42 -9.67 23.24 15.09
CA LEU A 42 -9.27 23.60 13.72
C LEU A 42 -9.12 22.34 12.86
N ILE A 43 -9.52 22.45 11.60
CA ILE A 43 -9.30 21.44 10.57
C ILE A 43 -8.25 21.95 9.58
N ALA A 44 -7.13 21.24 9.45
CA ALA A 44 -6.11 21.46 8.43
C ALA A 44 -6.45 20.57 7.21
N ALA A 45 -6.93 21.19 6.14
CA ALA A 45 -7.48 20.54 4.96
C ALA A 45 -6.58 20.72 3.73
N GLU A 46 -6.39 19.66 2.95
CA GLU A 46 -5.63 19.69 1.69
C GLU A 46 -6.31 20.65 0.68
N ASP A 47 -7.59 20.45 0.39
CA ASP A 47 -8.43 21.40 -0.32
C ASP A 47 -9.65 21.79 0.53
N THR A 48 -9.65 23.04 1.00
CA THR A 48 -10.73 23.57 1.84
C THR A 48 -12.10 23.63 1.14
N ARG A 49 -12.13 23.62 -0.19
CA ARG A 49 -13.38 23.59 -0.97
C ARG A 49 -14.01 22.20 -0.91
N ASN A 50 -13.24 21.15 -1.16
CA ASN A 50 -13.68 19.76 -1.10
C ASN A 50 -14.08 19.40 0.32
N THR A 51 -13.19 19.68 1.28
CA THR A 51 -13.47 19.48 2.70
C THR A 51 -14.69 20.25 3.15
N GLY A 52 -14.87 21.51 2.73
CA GLY A 52 -16.03 22.33 3.07
C GLY A 52 -17.37 21.72 2.63
N LEU A 53 -17.42 21.06 1.47
CA LEU A 53 -18.61 20.32 1.03
C LEU A 53 -18.92 19.11 1.93
N LEU A 54 -17.89 18.41 2.39
CA LEU A 54 -18.02 17.30 3.31
C LEU A 54 -18.49 17.77 4.69
N LEU A 55 -17.86 18.82 5.24
CA LEU A 55 -18.23 19.41 6.52
C LEU A 55 -19.69 19.89 6.52
N LYS A 56 -20.11 20.56 5.44
CA LYS A 56 -21.51 21.00 5.27
C LYS A 56 -22.49 19.82 5.27
N HIS A 57 -22.13 18.71 4.62
CA HIS A 57 -22.99 17.51 4.54
C HIS A 57 -23.22 16.89 5.93
N PHE A 58 -22.21 16.90 6.81
CA PHE A 58 -22.28 16.33 8.16
C PHE A 58 -22.59 17.37 9.24
N GLU A 59 -22.97 18.60 8.84
CA GLU A 59 -23.31 19.69 9.76
C GLU A 59 -22.17 19.96 10.77
N ILE A 60 -20.93 20.03 10.25
CA ILE A 60 -19.72 20.35 11.02
C ILE A 60 -19.39 21.82 10.80
N ALA A 61 -19.36 22.59 11.91
CA ALA A 61 -19.12 24.03 11.88
C ALA A 61 -17.66 24.40 12.20
N THR A 62 -16.80 23.44 12.45
CA THR A 62 -15.40 23.63 12.83
C THR A 62 -14.66 24.42 11.75
N PRO A 63 -13.91 25.49 12.11
CA PRO A 63 -13.15 26.28 11.14
C PRO A 63 -12.07 25.43 10.47
N GLN A 64 -11.77 25.79 9.22
CA GLN A 64 -10.73 25.08 8.44
C GLN A 64 -9.66 26.06 7.92
N THR A 65 -8.46 25.53 7.73
CA THR A 65 -7.34 26.20 7.07
C THR A 65 -6.76 25.30 6.00
N SER A 66 -6.17 25.88 4.94
CA SER A 66 -5.51 25.10 3.91
C SER A 66 -4.17 24.55 4.40
N PHE A 67 -3.89 23.26 4.12
CA PHE A 67 -2.66 22.59 4.43
C PHE A 67 -2.33 21.57 3.34
N HIS A 68 -1.57 21.97 2.34
CA HIS A 68 -1.20 21.18 1.17
C HIS A 68 0.31 21.26 0.91
N GLU A 69 0.84 20.46 -0.01
CA GLU A 69 2.28 20.34 -0.31
C GLU A 69 2.97 21.70 -0.50
N HIS A 70 2.32 22.65 -1.17
CA HIS A 70 2.95 23.94 -1.49
C HIS A 70 3.00 24.92 -0.32
N ASN A 71 2.20 24.75 0.75
CA ASN A 71 2.20 25.64 1.91
C ASN A 71 2.59 24.96 3.22
N ALA A 72 2.88 23.65 3.22
CA ALA A 72 3.11 22.87 4.42
C ALA A 72 4.22 23.44 5.30
N MET A 73 5.36 23.80 4.71
CA MET A 73 6.52 24.35 5.45
C MET A 73 6.19 25.66 6.17
N GLU A 74 5.32 26.49 5.60
CA GLU A 74 4.86 27.73 6.20
C GLU A 74 3.80 27.50 7.29
N LYS A 75 2.90 26.52 7.07
CA LYS A 75 1.76 26.25 7.94
C LYS A 75 2.07 25.38 9.16
N ILE A 76 3.07 24.51 9.07
CA ILE A 76 3.43 23.62 10.21
C ILE A 76 3.71 24.43 11.48
N PRO A 77 4.50 25.51 11.50
CA PRO A 77 4.71 26.29 12.72
C PRO A 77 3.41 26.83 13.36
N ASP A 78 2.47 27.31 12.54
CA ASP A 78 1.18 27.84 13.01
C ASP A 78 0.32 26.74 13.63
N LEU A 79 0.25 25.57 12.99
CA LEU A 79 -0.50 24.43 13.49
C LEU A 79 0.10 23.87 14.80
N ILE A 80 1.41 23.80 14.88
CA ILE A 80 2.12 23.41 16.10
C ILE A 80 1.84 24.41 17.24
N ALA A 81 1.88 25.70 16.97
CA ALA A 81 1.54 26.73 17.98
C ALA A 81 0.10 26.58 18.47
N HIS A 82 -0.87 26.25 17.61
CA HIS A 82 -2.24 25.94 18.02
C HIS A 82 -2.29 24.75 18.99
N LEU A 83 -1.58 23.66 18.68
CA LEU A 83 -1.49 22.47 19.50
C LEU A 83 -0.80 22.75 20.85
N GLU A 84 0.27 23.54 20.89
CA GLU A 84 0.97 23.96 22.11
C GLU A 84 0.08 24.82 23.03
N LEU A 85 -0.89 25.55 22.47
CA LEU A 85 -1.89 26.31 23.23
C LEU A 85 -3.03 25.43 23.78
N GLY A 86 -2.94 24.10 23.64
CA GLY A 86 -3.94 23.17 24.14
C GLY A 86 -5.15 22.99 23.22
N LYS A 87 -5.12 23.52 21.96
CA LYS A 87 -6.16 23.40 20.97
C LYS A 87 -5.98 22.16 20.11
N ASP A 88 -7.03 21.42 19.89
CA ASP A 88 -7.01 20.21 19.06
C ASP A 88 -7.08 20.56 17.57
N VAL A 89 -6.30 19.85 16.77
CA VAL A 89 -6.25 20.01 15.31
C VAL A 89 -6.54 18.68 14.63
N ALA A 90 -7.44 18.66 13.66
CA ALA A 90 -7.61 17.54 12.75
C ALA A 90 -6.92 17.84 11.42
N GLN A 91 -6.09 16.93 10.94
CA GLN A 91 -5.62 16.95 9.55
C GLN A 91 -6.48 16.00 8.72
N VAL A 92 -6.90 16.47 7.54
CA VAL A 92 -7.65 15.69 6.55
C VAL A 92 -7.00 15.84 5.18
N SER A 93 -7.04 14.77 4.37
CA SER A 93 -6.72 14.78 2.94
C SER A 93 -7.98 14.89 2.09
N ASP A 94 -7.82 15.07 0.80
CA ASP A 94 -8.95 15.11 -0.13
C ASP A 94 -9.69 13.76 -0.20
N ALA A 95 -8.97 12.64 -0.09
CA ALA A 95 -9.55 11.30 -0.09
C ALA A 95 -8.71 10.30 0.69
N GLY A 96 -9.33 9.52 1.57
CA GLY A 96 -8.71 8.45 2.32
C GLY A 96 -7.89 8.92 3.53
N LEU A 97 -6.87 8.13 3.87
CA LEU A 97 -5.99 8.37 5.02
C LEU A 97 -5.00 9.51 4.75
N PRO A 98 -4.95 10.56 5.59
CA PRO A 98 -3.93 11.58 5.48
C PRO A 98 -2.53 11.03 5.81
N SER A 99 -1.49 11.74 5.38
CA SER A 99 -0.06 11.40 5.55
C SER A 99 0.44 10.22 4.70
N ILE A 100 -0.34 9.75 3.74
CA ILE A 100 0.08 8.71 2.79
C ILE A 100 0.60 9.31 1.49
N SER A 101 -0.16 10.25 0.89
CA SER A 101 0.19 10.89 -0.38
C SER A 101 0.06 12.42 -0.31
N ASP A 102 0.05 12.97 0.90
CA ASP A 102 -0.07 14.38 1.23
C ASP A 102 0.98 14.82 2.26
N PRO A 103 1.15 16.12 2.57
CA PRO A 103 2.21 16.64 3.44
C PRO A 103 2.03 16.33 4.93
N GLY A 104 1.06 15.53 5.32
CA GLY A 104 0.74 15.25 6.72
C GLY A 104 1.89 14.61 7.50
N HIS A 105 2.75 13.84 6.82
CA HIS A 105 3.91 13.22 7.46
C HIS A 105 4.82 14.24 8.17
N ASP A 106 5.08 15.38 7.57
CA ASP A 106 5.95 16.41 8.16
C ASP A 106 5.29 17.08 9.38
N LEU A 107 3.97 17.28 9.34
CA LEU A 107 3.23 17.78 10.50
C LEU A 107 3.23 16.77 11.65
N VAL A 108 3.03 15.48 11.35
CA VAL A 108 3.11 14.38 12.33
C VAL A 108 4.50 14.37 12.98
N LYS A 109 5.55 14.44 12.18
CA LYS A 109 6.94 14.47 12.68
C LYS A 109 7.18 15.68 13.60
N ALA A 110 6.76 16.87 13.18
CA ALA A 110 6.90 18.09 13.98
C ALA A 110 6.12 18.00 15.29
N ALA A 111 4.92 17.42 15.29
CA ALA A 111 4.12 17.21 16.50
C ALA A 111 4.82 16.24 17.48
N ILE A 112 5.33 15.12 16.97
CA ILE A 112 6.04 14.12 17.77
C ILE A 112 7.31 14.73 18.40
N GLU A 113 8.08 15.51 17.65
CA GLU A 113 9.29 16.20 18.15
C GLU A 113 8.98 17.18 19.31
N ARG A 114 7.75 17.70 19.38
CA ARG A 114 7.24 18.58 20.44
C ARG A 114 6.46 17.84 21.54
N GLU A 115 6.50 16.51 21.55
CA GLU A 115 5.75 15.66 22.50
C GLU A 115 4.23 15.90 22.47
N ILE A 116 3.70 16.42 21.35
CA ILE A 116 2.27 16.59 21.11
C ILE A 116 1.68 15.23 20.72
N PRO A 117 0.57 14.80 21.37
CA PRO A 117 -0.06 13.53 21.02
C PRO A 117 -0.62 13.54 19.60
N VAL A 118 -0.33 12.46 18.85
CA VAL A 118 -0.89 12.23 17.50
C VAL A 118 -1.80 11.02 17.54
N VAL A 119 -3.06 11.17 17.12
CA VAL A 119 -4.07 10.12 17.13
C VAL A 119 -4.57 9.86 15.71
N ALA A 120 -4.33 8.64 15.21
CA ALA A 120 -4.93 8.20 13.96
C ALA A 120 -6.36 7.70 14.20
N VAL A 121 -7.30 8.22 13.43
CA VAL A 121 -8.68 7.73 13.39
C VAL A 121 -8.77 6.71 12.25
N PRO A 122 -9.21 5.46 12.49
CA PRO A 122 -9.38 4.47 11.43
C PRO A 122 -10.43 4.91 10.40
N GLY A 123 -10.20 4.60 9.12
CA GLY A 123 -11.17 4.92 8.08
C GLY A 123 -10.75 4.43 6.68
N PRO A 124 -11.40 4.94 5.62
CA PRO A 124 -11.23 4.46 4.27
C PRO A 124 -9.78 4.51 3.77
N SER A 125 -9.38 3.44 3.05
CA SER A 125 -8.10 3.32 2.37
C SER A 125 -8.28 2.53 1.09
N ALA A 126 -8.11 3.17 -0.07
CA ALA A 126 -8.37 2.52 -1.36
C ALA A 126 -7.50 1.27 -1.57
N GLY A 127 -6.21 1.31 -1.21
CA GLY A 127 -5.31 0.17 -1.37
C GLY A 127 -5.78 -1.07 -0.63
N ILE A 128 -6.09 -0.95 0.65
CA ILE A 128 -6.53 -2.09 1.48
C ILE A 128 -7.95 -2.52 1.12
N THR A 129 -8.86 -1.58 0.88
CA THR A 129 -10.24 -1.88 0.48
C THR A 129 -10.28 -2.65 -0.84
N GLY A 130 -9.50 -2.22 -1.84
CA GLY A 130 -9.37 -2.92 -3.11
C GLY A 130 -8.75 -4.31 -2.94
N LEU A 131 -7.70 -4.42 -2.12
CA LEU A 131 -6.98 -5.68 -1.89
C LEU A 131 -7.89 -6.78 -1.32
N ILE A 132 -8.66 -6.48 -0.27
CA ILE A 132 -9.50 -7.50 0.40
C ILE A 132 -10.61 -8.06 -0.50
N ALA A 133 -10.99 -7.34 -1.57
CA ALA A 133 -11.97 -7.78 -2.56
C ALA A 133 -11.34 -8.22 -3.89
N SER A 134 -10.01 -8.15 -4.05
CA SER A 134 -9.32 -8.50 -5.28
C SER A 134 -9.37 -10.01 -5.60
N GLY A 135 -9.26 -10.85 -4.58
CA GLY A 135 -9.06 -12.30 -4.71
C GLY A 135 -7.57 -12.71 -4.74
N LEU A 136 -6.64 -11.76 -4.75
CA LEU A 136 -5.21 -12.01 -4.61
C LEU A 136 -4.82 -12.17 -3.13
N ALA A 137 -3.64 -12.73 -2.87
CA ALA A 137 -3.15 -12.94 -1.51
C ALA A 137 -3.09 -11.60 -0.74
N PRO A 138 -3.83 -11.46 0.39
CA PRO A 138 -3.86 -10.19 1.10
C PRO A 138 -2.62 -9.95 1.97
N GLN A 139 -1.82 -11.01 2.23
CA GLN A 139 -0.63 -10.96 3.08
C GLN A 139 0.44 -11.93 2.58
N PRO A 140 1.72 -11.50 2.56
CA PRO A 140 2.15 -10.10 2.70
C PRO A 140 1.79 -9.27 1.46
N HIS A 141 1.72 -7.94 1.62
CA HIS A 141 1.52 -7.03 0.49
C HIS A 141 2.38 -5.76 0.64
N ILE A 142 2.64 -5.11 -0.47
CA ILE A 142 3.37 -3.84 -0.52
C ILE A 142 2.53 -2.80 -1.25
N PHE A 143 2.32 -1.65 -0.61
CA PHE A 143 1.69 -0.50 -1.22
C PHE A 143 2.75 0.49 -1.69
N TYR A 144 2.77 0.78 -2.99
CA TYR A 144 3.75 1.68 -3.61
C TYR A 144 3.19 3.07 -3.94
N GLY A 145 1.87 3.22 -3.95
CA GLY A 145 1.24 4.46 -4.40
C GLY A 145 1.39 4.70 -5.89
N PHE A 146 1.65 5.95 -6.29
CA PHE A 146 1.77 6.32 -7.70
C PHE A 146 3.14 5.95 -8.30
N LEU A 147 3.10 5.39 -9.50
CA LEU A 147 4.29 5.01 -10.27
C LEU A 147 4.96 6.21 -10.95
N PRO A 148 6.27 6.13 -11.23
CA PRO A 148 6.97 7.11 -12.05
C PRO A 148 6.25 7.34 -13.39
N ARG A 149 6.33 8.57 -13.90
CA ARG A 149 5.63 8.93 -15.16
C ARG A 149 6.37 8.45 -16.41
N LYS A 150 7.70 8.37 -16.38
CA LYS A 150 8.53 8.01 -17.53
C LYS A 150 8.64 6.49 -17.65
N GLU A 151 8.43 5.95 -18.86
CA GLU A 151 8.50 4.52 -19.16
C GLU A 151 9.78 3.85 -18.63
N GLY A 152 10.95 4.41 -18.95
CA GLY A 152 12.22 3.82 -18.51
C GLY A 152 12.39 3.78 -16.99
N GLN A 153 11.88 4.80 -16.25
CA GLN A 153 11.90 4.81 -14.80
C GLN A 153 10.92 3.79 -14.22
N GLN A 154 9.77 3.61 -14.88
CA GLN A 154 8.76 2.64 -14.48
C GLN A 154 9.27 1.20 -14.69
N LYS A 155 9.89 0.90 -15.85
CA LYS A 155 10.51 -0.40 -16.11
C LYS A 155 11.66 -0.70 -15.14
N ALA A 156 12.51 0.28 -14.84
CA ALA A 156 13.57 0.13 -13.85
C ALA A 156 13.01 -0.18 -12.45
N PHE A 157 11.95 0.54 -12.06
CA PHE A 157 11.24 0.27 -10.79
C PHE A 157 10.70 -1.17 -10.75
N PHE A 158 10.06 -1.65 -11.81
CA PHE A 158 9.56 -3.02 -11.87
C PHE A 158 10.68 -4.05 -11.86
N GLN A 159 11.81 -3.79 -12.53
CA GLN A 159 12.96 -4.68 -12.54
C GLN A 159 13.53 -4.93 -11.13
N GLU A 160 13.52 -3.92 -10.28
CA GLU A 160 13.93 -4.07 -8.87
C GLU A 160 12.95 -4.92 -8.04
N LYS A 161 11.69 -5.02 -8.47
CA LYS A 161 10.59 -5.64 -7.71
C LYS A 161 10.11 -6.95 -8.34
N VAL A 162 10.72 -7.38 -9.45
CA VAL A 162 10.26 -8.55 -10.22
C VAL A 162 10.21 -9.83 -9.41
N ALA A 163 11.13 -10.01 -8.46
CA ALA A 163 11.25 -11.21 -7.63
C ALA A 163 10.47 -11.13 -6.30
N TYR A 164 9.76 -10.02 -6.03
CA TYR A 164 9.05 -9.86 -4.76
C TYR A 164 7.82 -10.76 -4.72
N PRO A 165 7.70 -11.64 -3.70
CA PRO A 165 6.58 -12.58 -3.59
C PRO A 165 5.29 -11.92 -3.07
N GLU A 166 5.38 -10.71 -2.54
CA GLU A 166 4.27 -9.99 -1.98
C GLU A 166 3.33 -9.46 -3.06
N THR A 167 2.03 -9.42 -2.78
CA THR A 167 1.05 -8.71 -3.61
C THR A 167 1.39 -7.22 -3.64
N GLN A 168 1.43 -6.63 -4.82
CA GLN A 168 1.86 -5.26 -5.04
C GLN A 168 0.66 -4.38 -5.41
N ILE A 169 0.56 -3.21 -4.79
CA ILE A 169 -0.57 -2.29 -4.93
C ILE A 169 -0.08 -0.95 -5.46
N PHE A 170 -0.71 -0.46 -6.54
CA PHE A 170 -0.34 0.78 -7.20
C PHE A 170 -1.58 1.65 -7.47
N TYR A 171 -1.43 2.95 -7.28
CA TYR A 171 -2.37 3.93 -7.83
C TYR A 171 -1.96 4.31 -9.25
N GLU A 172 -2.92 4.42 -10.15
CA GLU A 172 -2.62 4.85 -11.51
C GLU A 172 -3.75 5.69 -12.12
N SER A 173 -3.36 6.63 -12.95
CA SER A 173 -4.31 7.43 -13.74
C SER A 173 -4.97 6.57 -14.83
N PRO A 174 -6.28 6.72 -15.10
CA PRO A 174 -6.98 5.95 -16.12
C PRO A 174 -6.34 6.06 -17.51
N HIS A 175 -5.73 7.21 -17.82
CA HIS A 175 -5.04 7.43 -19.10
C HIS A 175 -3.70 6.70 -19.22
N ARG A 176 -3.16 6.19 -18.10
CA ARG A 176 -1.84 5.54 -18.04
C ARG A 176 -1.92 4.04 -17.77
N VAL A 177 -3.05 3.55 -17.26
CA VAL A 177 -3.21 2.14 -16.84
C VAL A 177 -2.73 1.17 -17.92
N LYS A 178 -3.16 1.34 -19.19
CA LYS A 178 -2.76 0.45 -20.29
C LYS A 178 -1.24 0.44 -20.47
N ALA A 179 -0.61 1.60 -20.63
CA ALA A 179 0.85 1.70 -20.82
C ALA A 179 1.62 1.16 -19.59
N THR A 180 1.08 1.35 -18.40
CA THR A 180 1.65 0.78 -17.16
C THR A 180 1.58 -0.75 -17.16
N LEU A 181 0.47 -1.33 -17.57
CA LEU A 181 0.33 -2.80 -17.72
C LEU A 181 1.24 -3.37 -18.81
N GLU A 182 1.40 -2.68 -19.95
CA GLU A 182 2.37 -3.05 -20.99
C GLU A 182 3.81 -3.07 -20.46
N ASN A 183 4.18 -2.09 -19.65
CA ASN A 183 5.49 -2.05 -18.99
C ASN A 183 5.65 -3.15 -17.92
N MET A 184 4.59 -3.46 -17.18
CA MET A 184 4.57 -4.59 -16.25
C MET A 184 4.72 -5.91 -16.99
N LEU A 185 3.97 -6.14 -18.07
CA LEU A 185 4.04 -7.35 -18.86
C LEU A 185 5.47 -7.60 -19.38
N ALA A 186 6.14 -6.56 -19.85
CA ALA A 186 7.50 -6.64 -20.36
C ALA A 186 8.55 -7.01 -19.30
N VAL A 187 8.29 -6.76 -18.01
CA VAL A 187 9.26 -6.96 -16.91
C VAL A 187 8.83 -8.09 -15.99
N TYR A 188 7.56 -8.12 -15.56
CA TYR A 188 7.05 -9.12 -14.62
C TYR A 188 6.62 -10.42 -15.31
N GLY A 189 6.45 -10.40 -16.65
CA GLY A 189 5.74 -11.45 -17.36
C GLY A 189 4.23 -11.40 -17.11
N ASP A 190 3.52 -12.42 -17.53
CA ASP A 190 2.06 -12.45 -17.50
C ASP A 190 1.56 -12.99 -16.14
N ARG A 191 1.38 -12.09 -15.19
CA ARG A 191 0.90 -12.39 -13.83
C ARG A 191 -0.58 -12.05 -13.69
N PRO A 192 -1.28 -12.68 -12.72
CA PRO A 192 -2.59 -12.23 -12.29
C PRO A 192 -2.57 -10.78 -11.80
N VAL A 193 -3.53 -10.03 -12.25
CA VAL A 193 -3.71 -8.62 -11.89
C VAL A 193 -5.20 -8.30 -11.74
N VAL A 194 -5.50 -7.37 -10.86
CA VAL A 194 -6.85 -6.82 -10.69
C VAL A 194 -6.79 -5.31 -10.91
N LEU A 195 -7.54 -4.84 -11.87
CA LEU A 195 -7.83 -3.43 -12.05
C LEU A 195 -9.11 -3.10 -11.27
N VAL A 196 -8.98 -2.23 -10.29
CA VAL A 196 -10.13 -1.70 -9.53
C VAL A 196 -10.38 -0.27 -10.00
N ARG A 197 -11.62 0.06 -10.29
CA ARG A 197 -12.02 1.36 -10.80
C ARG A 197 -13.18 1.92 -9.98
N GLU A 198 -13.16 3.24 -9.70
CA GLU A 198 -14.24 3.96 -9.05
C GLU A 198 -14.70 3.31 -7.73
N LEU A 199 -13.73 2.83 -6.93
CA LEU A 199 -13.96 2.12 -5.67
C LEU A 199 -14.89 2.91 -4.75
N THR A 200 -15.86 2.24 -4.15
CA THR A 200 -16.96 2.75 -3.30
C THR A 200 -18.00 3.62 -4.01
N LYS A 201 -17.80 3.98 -5.28
CA LYS A 201 -18.72 4.80 -6.06
C LYS A 201 -19.75 3.94 -6.79
N ILE A 202 -20.76 4.59 -7.39
CA ILE A 202 -21.84 3.90 -8.12
C ILE A 202 -21.37 3.06 -9.32
N TYR A 203 -20.18 3.37 -9.86
CA TYR A 203 -19.56 2.65 -10.97
C TYR A 203 -18.35 1.83 -10.53
N GLU A 204 -18.36 1.36 -9.27
CA GLU A 204 -17.31 0.46 -8.78
C GLU A 204 -17.19 -0.79 -9.65
N GLU A 205 -15.97 -1.09 -10.04
CA GLU A 205 -15.69 -2.23 -10.93
C GLU A 205 -14.35 -2.88 -10.57
N TYR A 206 -14.36 -4.21 -10.60
CA TYR A 206 -13.17 -5.06 -10.46
C TYR A 206 -13.00 -5.89 -11.71
N THR A 207 -12.00 -5.60 -12.53
CA THR A 207 -11.62 -6.41 -13.70
C THR A 207 -10.43 -7.29 -13.32
N ARG A 208 -10.64 -8.61 -13.34
CA ARG A 208 -9.66 -9.61 -12.93
C ARG A 208 -9.20 -10.42 -14.13
N GLY A 209 -7.90 -10.68 -14.24
CA GLY A 209 -7.32 -11.46 -15.31
C GLY A 209 -5.81 -11.47 -15.24
N SER A 210 -5.15 -11.94 -16.29
CA SER A 210 -3.71 -11.76 -16.45
C SER A 210 -3.40 -10.35 -16.97
N ILE A 211 -2.15 -9.93 -16.85
CA ILE A 211 -1.72 -8.61 -17.36
C ILE A 211 -2.01 -8.50 -18.85
N SER A 212 -1.74 -9.56 -19.65
CA SER A 212 -1.97 -9.57 -21.08
C SER A 212 -3.45 -9.47 -21.46
N GLU A 213 -4.33 -10.15 -20.72
CA GLU A 213 -5.78 -10.07 -20.91
C GLU A 213 -6.30 -8.65 -20.64
N LEU A 214 -5.82 -8.00 -19.57
CA LEU A 214 -6.22 -6.63 -19.26
C LEU A 214 -5.69 -5.63 -20.29
N VAL A 215 -4.47 -5.80 -20.81
CA VAL A 215 -3.94 -4.96 -21.89
C VAL A 215 -4.85 -5.05 -23.12
N ALA A 216 -5.23 -6.27 -23.54
CA ALA A 216 -6.14 -6.49 -24.67
C ALA A 216 -7.54 -5.89 -24.42
N PHE A 217 -8.10 -6.08 -23.23
CA PHE A 217 -9.40 -5.50 -22.84
C PHE A 217 -9.41 -3.98 -22.95
N LEU A 218 -8.32 -3.32 -22.54
CA LEU A 218 -8.19 -1.86 -22.51
C LEU A 218 -7.97 -1.23 -23.90
N GLU A 219 -7.72 -2.01 -24.94
CA GLU A 219 -7.67 -1.51 -26.33
C GLU A 219 -9.02 -1.03 -26.81
N GLU A 220 -10.07 -1.74 -26.44
CA GLU A 220 -11.45 -1.44 -26.84
C GLU A 220 -12.25 -0.70 -25.77
N ASN A 221 -11.77 -0.69 -24.52
CA ASN A 221 -12.48 -0.16 -23.36
C ASN A 221 -11.70 0.96 -22.66
N PRO A 222 -11.77 2.21 -23.14
CA PRO A 222 -11.06 3.33 -22.52
C PRO A 222 -11.60 3.62 -21.12
N LEU A 223 -10.69 3.79 -20.16
CA LEU A 223 -11.04 4.01 -18.76
C LEU A 223 -11.34 5.47 -18.45
N LYS A 224 -12.21 5.66 -17.45
CA LYS A 224 -12.47 6.94 -16.77
C LYS A 224 -12.51 6.74 -15.27
N GLY A 225 -12.24 7.80 -14.52
CA GLY A 225 -12.30 7.78 -13.07
C GLY A 225 -10.96 7.41 -12.42
N GLU A 226 -10.99 6.96 -11.19
CA GLU A 226 -9.81 6.62 -10.39
C GLU A 226 -9.53 5.12 -10.47
N CYS A 227 -8.26 4.78 -10.63
CA CYS A 227 -7.83 3.40 -10.85
C CYS A 227 -6.78 2.95 -9.83
N LEU A 228 -6.89 1.69 -9.43
CA LEU A 228 -5.99 0.97 -8.56
C LEU A 228 -5.60 -0.35 -9.25
N LEU A 229 -4.31 -0.65 -9.30
CA LEU A 229 -3.79 -1.92 -9.80
C LEU A 229 -3.30 -2.75 -8.62
N ILE A 230 -3.71 -4.02 -8.57
CA ILE A 230 -3.24 -4.99 -7.59
C ILE A 230 -2.68 -6.16 -8.37
N VAL A 231 -1.39 -6.44 -8.18
CA VAL A 231 -0.65 -7.42 -8.98
C VAL A 231 -0.15 -8.53 -8.06
N GLU A 232 -0.31 -9.78 -8.49
CA GLU A 232 0.24 -10.94 -7.77
C GLU A 232 1.76 -10.83 -7.69
N GLY A 233 2.33 -11.18 -6.54
CA GLY A 233 3.78 -11.27 -6.36
C GLY A 233 4.42 -12.34 -7.25
N ALA A 234 5.75 -12.40 -7.24
CA ALA A 234 6.44 -13.50 -7.89
C ALA A 234 6.02 -14.82 -7.23
N LYS A 235 5.68 -15.81 -8.05
CA LYS A 235 5.59 -17.18 -7.55
C LYS A 235 7.02 -17.63 -7.28
N GLU A 236 7.26 -18.30 -6.15
CA GLU A 236 8.40 -19.17 -6.07
C GLU A 236 8.26 -20.13 -7.26
N GLU A 237 9.26 -20.17 -8.14
CA GLU A 237 9.31 -21.26 -9.11
C GLU A 237 9.24 -22.53 -8.25
N GLU A 238 8.10 -23.21 -8.30
CA GLU A 238 8.09 -24.61 -7.87
C GLU A 238 9.13 -25.26 -8.78
N LEU A 239 10.33 -25.47 -8.21
CA LEU A 239 11.36 -26.27 -8.87
C LEU A 239 10.65 -27.58 -9.22
N ASP A 240 10.43 -27.81 -10.51
CA ASP A 240 9.90 -29.08 -10.97
C ASP A 240 10.97 -30.12 -10.65
N LEU A 241 10.81 -30.73 -9.48
CA LEU A 241 11.75 -31.74 -8.97
C LEU A 241 11.80 -32.99 -9.86
N GLU A 242 10.85 -33.09 -10.84
CA GLU A 242 10.89 -34.10 -11.87
C GLU A 242 11.87 -33.73 -13.02
N GLU A 243 12.14 -32.45 -13.27
CA GLU A 243 13.15 -31.99 -14.24
C GLU A 243 14.57 -31.88 -13.64
N VAL A 244 14.69 -31.79 -12.32
CA VAL A 244 16.00 -31.71 -11.65
C VAL A 244 16.52 -33.12 -11.37
N ASP A 245 17.58 -33.53 -12.02
CA ASP A 245 18.27 -34.75 -11.68
C ASP A 245 19.06 -34.59 -10.36
N LEU A 246 18.32 -34.72 -9.25
CA LEU A 246 18.86 -34.61 -7.91
C LEU A 246 19.99 -35.62 -7.63
N ILE A 247 19.96 -36.77 -8.31
CA ILE A 247 20.97 -37.81 -8.20
C ILE A 247 22.27 -37.35 -8.87
N GLN A 248 22.15 -36.78 -10.09
CA GLN A 248 23.31 -36.25 -10.81
C GLN A 248 23.96 -35.07 -10.04
N GLU A 249 23.17 -34.24 -9.37
CA GLU A 249 23.69 -33.11 -8.57
C GLU A 249 24.46 -33.65 -7.32
N ILE A 250 23.91 -34.66 -6.65
CA ILE A 250 24.61 -35.33 -5.53
C ILE A 250 25.91 -35.94 -6.03
N ASP A 251 25.91 -36.64 -7.16
CA ASP A 251 27.10 -37.28 -7.72
C ASP A 251 28.18 -36.27 -8.12
N THR A 252 27.78 -35.13 -8.66
CA THR A 252 28.67 -34.01 -8.97
C THR A 252 29.40 -33.53 -7.72
N LEU A 253 28.65 -33.24 -6.63
CA LEU A 253 29.25 -32.84 -5.35
C LEU A 253 30.17 -33.91 -4.74
N VAL A 254 29.83 -35.17 -4.93
CA VAL A 254 30.70 -36.29 -4.47
C VAL A 254 31.97 -36.37 -5.31
N GLN A 255 31.91 -36.17 -6.64
CA GLN A 255 33.09 -36.10 -7.52
C GLN A 255 34.00 -34.92 -7.19
N GLU A 256 33.44 -33.80 -6.73
CA GLU A 256 34.18 -32.65 -6.22
C GLU A 256 34.81 -32.87 -4.84
N GLY A 257 34.67 -34.07 -4.26
CA GLY A 257 35.33 -34.47 -3.01
C GLY A 257 34.46 -34.35 -1.76
N MET A 258 33.17 -34.05 -1.90
CA MET A 258 32.28 -34.02 -0.75
C MET A 258 31.88 -35.43 -0.30
N LYS A 259 31.76 -35.62 1.01
CA LYS A 259 31.28 -36.93 1.53
C LYS A 259 29.79 -37.09 1.14
N LYS A 260 29.41 -38.26 0.64
CA LYS A 260 28.06 -38.63 0.17
C LYS A 260 26.95 -38.13 1.08
N ASN A 261 27.03 -38.41 2.37
CA ASN A 261 26.04 -37.95 3.34
C ASN A 261 25.95 -36.43 3.51
N GLN A 262 27.02 -35.71 3.20
CA GLN A 262 27.05 -34.24 3.22
C GLN A 262 26.43 -33.67 1.93
N ALA A 263 26.75 -34.29 0.77
CA ALA A 263 26.14 -33.92 -0.51
C ALA A 263 24.62 -34.11 -0.47
N ILE A 264 24.13 -35.26 -0.02
CA ILE A 264 22.68 -35.50 0.17
C ILE A 264 22.04 -34.46 1.11
N LYS A 265 22.69 -34.11 2.21
CA LYS A 265 22.19 -33.11 3.14
C LYS A 265 22.15 -31.71 2.51
N GLN A 266 23.14 -31.37 1.70
CA GLN A 266 23.22 -30.08 1.03
C GLN A 266 22.12 -29.93 -0.04
N VAL A 267 21.99 -30.94 -0.93
CA VAL A 267 20.94 -30.96 -1.96
C VAL A 267 19.56 -30.98 -1.32
N ALA A 268 19.31 -31.81 -0.30
CA ALA A 268 18.02 -31.81 0.41
C ALA A 268 17.68 -30.42 1.00
N LYS A 269 18.67 -29.72 1.57
CA LYS A 269 18.48 -28.37 2.10
C LYS A 269 18.21 -27.34 0.99
N GLN A 270 18.93 -27.45 -0.12
CA GLN A 270 18.80 -26.55 -1.28
C GLN A 270 17.39 -26.62 -1.91
N TYR A 271 16.84 -27.83 -2.02
CA TYR A 271 15.54 -28.08 -2.63
C TYR A 271 14.38 -28.25 -1.63
N GLY A 272 14.59 -27.94 -0.35
CA GLY A 272 13.55 -28.03 0.69
C GLY A 272 13.03 -29.45 0.97
N LEU A 273 13.80 -30.49 0.61
CA LEU A 273 13.42 -31.89 0.74
C LEU A 273 13.84 -32.49 2.10
N GLN A 274 13.12 -33.52 2.53
CA GLN A 274 13.56 -34.29 3.68
C GLN A 274 14.79 -35.16 3.30
N LYS A 275 15.87 -35.04 4.10
CA LYS A 275 17.09 -35.79 3.87
C LYS A 275 16.87 -37.32 3.77
N SER A 276 15.92 -37.85 4.55
CA SER A 276 15.55 -39.26 4.56
C SER A 276 14.95 -39.72 3.23
N GLU A 277 14.12 -38.89 2.60
CA GLU A 277 13.51 -39.18 1.30
C GLU A 277 14.56 -39.18 0.19
N LEU A 278 15.40 -38.12 0.16
CA LEU A 278 16.45 -38.02 -0.85
C LEU A 278 17.53 -39.14 -0.67
N TYR A 279 17.81 -39.52 0.55
CA TYR A 279 18.70 -40.66 0.86
C TYR A 279 18.12 -41.98 0.34
N ALA A 280 16.82 -42.21 0.53
CA ALA A 280 16.17 -43.42 0.03
C ALA A 280 16.17 -43.47 -1.51
N ARG A 281 15.87 -42.35 -2.18
CA ARG A 281 15.95 -42.24 -3.66
C ARG A 281 17.36 -42.54 -4.18
N TYR A 282 18.37 -41.94 -3.58
CA TYR A 282 19.78 -42.13 -3.98
C TYR A 282 20.31 -43.53 -3.80
N HIS A 283 19.69 -44.36 -3.00
CA HIS A 283 20.11 -45.77 -2.74
C HIS A 283 19.17 -46.80 -3.36
N GLN A 284 18.14 -46.38 -4.10
CA GLN A 284 17.26 -47.30 -4.84
C GLN A 284 17.70 -47.52 -6.30
N ASP A 285 18.61 -46.65 -6.82
CA ASP A 285 19.37 -46.84 -8.06
C ASP A 285 20.79 -47.40 -7.75
#